data_54eb2d25ff7f4eabb16cfce490b2acf8
#
_entry.id   54eb2d25ff7f4eabb16cfce490b2acf8
#
_cell.length_a   1.000
_cell.length_b   1.000
_cell.length_c   1.000
_cell.angle_alpha   90.00
_cell.angle_beta   90.00
_cell.angle_gamma   90.00
#
_symmetry.space_group_name_H-M   'P 1'
#
loop_
_entity.id
_entity.type
_entity.pdbx_description
1 polymer ?
#
loop_
_entity_poly.entity_id
_entity_poly.type
_entity_poly.pdbx_seq_one_letter_code
_entity_poly.pdbx_strand_id
1 'polypeptide(L)'
;AGVPVFSSSSLRFAKSTQAVRNGSIGKLSYAQTTSPASLEPHHPDLYWYGVHGCEALFTVMGSGCESVKRGTTEDGKIEVTGTWKGGRTGIFREGKGYSGTAKGEKGEAKIGNFDGYQPLVAEVVKFFKTKKPPVTPEETIELFAFMEAADESKRRGGDEVTIAEVMEKARAK
;
A
#
# COMPACT_ATOMS: atom_id res chain seq x y z
N ALA A 1 19.27 -9.11 14.30
CA ALA A 1 19.27 -8.96 15.77
C ALA A 1 18.27 -9.91 16.46
N GLY A 2 17.43 -10.65 15.72
CA GLY A 2 16.47 -11.60 16.29
C GLY A 2 15.30 -10.96 17.07
N VAL A 3 15.14 -9.64 16.96
CA VAL A 3 14.04 -8.92 17.61
C VAL A 3 12.88 -8.80 16.62
N PRO A 4 11.67 -9.26 16.99
CA PRO A 4 10.50 -9.10 16.14
C PRO A 4 10.15 -7.60 15.99
N VAL A 5 9.77 -7.19 14.78
CA VAL A 5 9.46 -5.81 14.43
C VAL A 5 8.32 -5.79 13.41
N PHE A 6 7.52 -4.75 13.39
CA PHE A 6 6.63 -4.40 12.28
C PHE A 6 6.50 -2.89 12.15
N SER A 7 6.10 -2.46 10.97
CA SER A 7 5.69 -1.09 10.69
C SER A 7 4.28 -1.10 10.13
N SER A 8 3.46 -0.13 10.46
CA SER A 8 2.11 -0.06 9.95
C SER A 8 1.45 1.30 10.11
N SER A 9 0.62 1.63 9.12
CA SER A 9 -0.37 2.70 9.19
C SER A 9 -1.61 2.26 9.98
N SER A 10 -2.28 3.19 10.66
CA SER A 10 -3.58 2.94 11.27
C SER A 10 -4.67 2.56 10.27
N LEU A 11 -4.56 2.99 9.01
CA LEU A 11 -5.53 2.68 7.95
C LEU A 11 -5.62 1.18 7.65
N ARG A 12 -4.54 0.43 7.87
CA ARG A 12 -4.52 -1.03 7.76
C ARG A 12 -5.61 -1.68 8.60
N PHE A 13 -5.82 -1.17 9.81
CA PHE A 13 -6.69 -1.77 10.82
C PHE A 13 -8.11 -1.20 10.82
N ALA A 14 -8.46 -0.35 9.86
CA ALA A 14 -9.83 0.09 9.67
C ALA A 14 -10.76 -1.11 9.41
N LYS A 15 -11.94 -1.10 10.02
CA LYS A 15 -12.89 -2.24 9.98
C LYS A 15 -13.24 -2.66 8.56
N SER A 16 -13.51 -1.67 7.69
CA SER A 16 -13.86 -1.92 6.29
C SER A 16 -12.68 -2.55 5.52
N THR A 17 -11.47 -2.05 5.73
CA THR A 17 -10.24 -2.55 5.11
C THR A 17 -9.97 -3.98 5.55
N GLN A 18 -10.10 -4.28 6.85
CA GLN A 18 -9.92 -5.63 7.37
C GLN A 18 -11.02 -6.59 6.91
N ALA A 19 -12.26 -6.16 6.77
CA ALA A 19 -13.32 -6.99 6.22
C ALA A 19 -13.00 -7.46 4.79
N VAL A 20 -12.50 -6.56 3.93
CA VAL A 20 -12.08 -6.91 2.57
C VAL A 20 -10.86 -7.82 2.58
N ARG A 21 -9.83 -7.52 3.39
CA ARG A 21 -8.66 -8.40 3.57
C ARG A 21 -9.07 -9.83 3.96
N ASN A 22 -10.08 -9.96 4.79
CA ASN A 22 -10.61 -11.24 5.27
C ASN A 22 -11.63 -11.89 4.31
N GLY A 23 -11.77 -11.38 3.07
CA GLY A 23 -12.52 -12.02 2.00
C GLY A 23 -14.01 -11.68 1.93
N SER A 24 -14.48 -10.59 2.55
CA SER A 24 -15.89 -10.20 2.54
C SER A 24 -16.50 -10.08 1.13
N ILE A 25 -15.71 -9.67 0.13
CA ILE A 25 -16.12 -9.53 -1.28
C ILE A 25 -15.48 -10.56 -2.22
N GLY A 26 -14.90 -11.64 -1.69
CA GLY A 26 -14.24 -12.70 -2.47
C GLY A 26 -12.87 -12.28 -3.02
N LYS A 27 -12.43 -12.95 -4.09
CA LYS A 27 -11.15 -12.60 -4.74
C LYS A 27 -11.23 -11.23 -5.38
N LEU A 28 -10.23 -10.40 -5.10
CA LEU A 28 -10.15 -9.04 -5.65
C LEU A 28 -9.63 -9.06 -7.08
N SER A 29 -10.23 -8.22 -7.93
CA SER A 29 -9.72 -7.86 -9.25
C SER A 29 -9.12 -6.45 -9.26
N TYR A 30 -9.62 -5.58 -8.40
CA TYR A 30 -9.27 -4.17 -8.38
C TYR A 30 -9.35 -3.59 -6.98
N ALA A 31 -8.44 -2.66 -6.66
CA ALA A 31 -8.59 -1.75 -5.53
C ALA A 31 -7.99 -0.38 -5.86
N GLN A 32 -8.58 0.67 -5.29
CA GLN A 32 -8.05 2.02 -5.34
C GLN A 32 -8.09 2.62 -3.95
N THR A 33 -7.02 3.30 -3.57
CA THR A 33 -6.94 4.05 -2.31
C THR A 33 -6.54 5.49 -2.57
N THR A 34 -6.96 6.36 -1.66
CA THR A 34 -6.64 7.80 -1.69
C THR A 34 -6.13 8.22 -0.32
N SER A 35 -5.04 8.98 -0.30
CA SER A 35 -4.56 9.69 0.87
C SER A 35 -3.86 11.00 0.49
N PRO A 36 -3.62 11.93 1.42
CA PRO A 36 -2.63 12.96 1.21
C PRO A 36 -1.28 12.36 0.82
N ALA A 37 -0.53 13.05 -0.04
CA ALA A 37 0.82 12.68 -0.43
C ALA A 37 1.72 13.94 -0.50
N SER A 38 1.63 14.77 0.52
CA SER A 38 2.49 15.95 0.64
C SER A 38 3.96 15.55 0.50
N LEU A 39 4.67 16.23 -0.37
CA LEU A 39 6.09 16.01 -0.60
C LEU A 39 6.90 16.66 0.52
N GLU A 40 7.93 15.96 0.97
CA GLU A 40 8.90 16.43 1.96
C GLU A 40 10.30 16.35 1.32
N PRO A 41 11.09 17.46 1.26
CA PRO A 41 12.38 17.49 0.55
C PRO A 41 13.41 16.45 1.00
N HIS A 42 13.30 15.97 2.23
CA HIS A 42 14.24 14.99 2.81
C HIS A 42 13.78 13.54 2.69
N HIS A 43 12.63 13.29 2.05
CA HIS A 43 12.07 11.97 1.84
C HIS A 43 11.78 11.70 0.35
N PRO A 44 11.87 10.46 -0.11
CA PRO A 44 11.27 10.05 -1.38
C PRO A 44 9.75 10.34 -1.36
N ASP A 45 9.18 10.62 -2.52
CA ASP A 45 7.87 11.27 -2.65
C ASP A 45 6.73 10.64 -1.82
N LEU A 46 6.60 9.31 -1.85
CA LEU A 46 5.49 8.64 -1.16
C LEU A 46 5.78 8.29 0.30
N TYR A 47 7.03 8.42 0.74
CA TYR A 47 7.46 7.91 2.06
C TYR A 47 7.04 8.79 3.23
N TRP A 48 6.67 10.05 2.98
CA TRP A 48 6.23 10.95 4.05
C TRP A 48 4.76 10.71 4.42
N TYR A 49 3.82 10.95 3.49
CA TYR A 49 2.38 10.81 3.73
C TYR A 49 1.70 9.79 2.81
N GLY A 50 2.17 9.64 1.57
CA GLY A 50 1.62 8.71 0.60
C GLY A 50 1.64 7.25 1.06
N VAL A 51 2.58 6.90 1.94
CA VAL A 51 2.71 5.58 2.55
C VAL A 51 1.41 5.08 3.18
N HIS A 52 0.60 5.96 3.77
CA HIS A 52 -0.67 5.57 4.38
C HIS A 52 -1.66 4.98 3.37
N GLY A 53 -1.82 5.65 2.23
CA GLY A 53 -2.68 5.16 1.14
C GLY A 53 -2.11 3.91 0.48
N CYS A 54 -0.80 3.88 0.23
CA CYS A 54 -0.12 2.70 -0.32
C CYS A 54 -0.27 1.48 0.62
N GLU A 55 -0.15 1.66 1.93
CA GLU A 55 -0.34 0.57 2.87
C GLU A 55 -1.79 0.08 2.95
N ALA A 56 -2.77 0.98 2.89
CA ALA A 56 -4.18 0.58 2.80
C ALA A 56 -4.44 -0.24 1.53
N LEU A 57 -3.81 0.11 0.40
CA LEU A 57 -3.86 -0.64 -0.85
C LEU A 57 -3.28 -2.05 -0.68
N PHE A 58 -2.05 -2.14 -0.15
CA PHE A 58 -1.39 -3.42 0.11
C PHE A 58 -2.14 -4.29 1.12
N THR A 59 -2.83 -3.68 2.08
CA THR A 59 -3.64 -4.42 3.04
C THR A 59 -4.70 -5.28 2.36
N VAL A 60 -5.34 -4.77 1.31
CA VAL A 60 -6.40 -5.51 0.60
C VAL A 60 -5.88 -6.30 -0.58
N MET A 61 -4.91 -5.78 -1.33
CA MET A 61 -4.34 -6.46 -2.49
C MET A 61 -3.40 -7.61 -2.10
N GLY A 62 -2.77 -7.52 -0.93
CA GLY A 62 -1.73 -8.44 -0.49
C GLY A 62 -0.45 -8.32 -1.30
N SER A 63 0.51 -9.19 -1.01
CA SER A 63 1.75 -9.32 -1.78
C SER A 63 1.50 -9.87 -3.19
N GLY A 64 2.49 -9.71 -4.07
CA GLY A 64 2.45 -10.20 -5.45
C GLY A 64 2.26 -9.08 -6.48
N CYS A 65 2.62 -7.85 -6.16
CA CYS A 65 2.77 -6.79 -7.14
C CYS A 65 3.93 -7.13 -8.08
N GLU A 66 3.71 -7.03 -9.39
CA GLU A 66 4.69 -7.38 -10.42
C GLU A 66 5.33 -6.14 -11.02
N SER A 67 4.54 -5.10 -11.29
CA SER A 67 5.00 -3.87 -11.90
C SER A 67 4.23 -2.64 -11.41
N VAL A 68 4.85 -1.48 -11.58
CA VAL A 68 4.33 -0.19 -11.13
C VAL A 68 4.54 0.85 -12.21
N LYS A 69 3.53 1.69 -12.42
CA LYS A 69 3.59 2.85 -13.30
C LYS A 69 3.08 4.08 -12.55
N ARG A 70 3.88 5.15 -12.56
CA ARG A 70 3.48 6.43 -11.98
C ARG A 70 3.09 7.41 -13.06
N GLY A 71 1.96 8.05 -12.85
CA GLY A 71 1.45 9.15 -13.66
C GLY A 71 0.91 10.28 -12.79
N THR A 72 0.13 11.12 -13.41
CA THR A 72 -0.64 12.20 -12.78
C THR A 72 -2.09 12.14 -13.23
N THR A 73 -2.99 12.50 -12.34
CA THR A 73 -4.40 12.72 -12.67
C THR A 73 -4.57 14.00 -13.50
N GLU A 74 -5.76 14.24 -14.06
CA GLU A 74 -6.07 15.46 -14.84
C GLU A 74 -5.85 16.74 -14.04
N ASP A 75 -6.06 16.71 -12.72
CA ASP A 75 -5.81 17.82 -11.80
C ASP A 75 -4.38 17.87 -11.25
N GLY A 76 -3.45 17.11 -11.86
CA GLY A 76 -2.01 17.13 -11.53
C GLY A 76 -1.61 16.42 -10.26
N LYS A 77 -2.48 15.57 -9.69
CA LYS A 77 -2.20 14.78 -8.49
C LYS A 77 -1.43 13.50 -8.81
N ILE A 78 -0.66 13.02 -7.85
CA ILE A 78 0.06 11.75 -7.99
C ILE A 78 -0.93 10.60 -8.17
N GLU A 79 -0.71 9.78 -9.18
CA GLU A 79 -1.37 8.50 -9.38
C GLU A 79 -0.32 7.41 -9.60
N VAL A 80 -0.48 6.30 -8.89
CA VAL A 80 0.41 5.14 -9.03
C VAL A 80 -0.44 3.91 -9.27
N THR A 81 -0.24 3.28 -10.42
CA THR A 81 -0.90 2.03 -10.80
C THR A 81 0.06 0.87 -10.64
N GLY A 82 -0.33 -0.13 -9.88
CA GLY A 82 0.38 -1.41 -9.79
C GLY A 82 -0.41 -2.52 -10.44
N THR A 83 0.32 -3.45 -11.06
CA THR A 83 -0.21 -4.70 -11.60
C THR A 83 0.22 -5.84 -10.67
N TRP A 84 -0.74 -6.59 -10.17
CA TRP A 84 -0.54 -7.76 -9.33
C TRP A 84 -0.69 -9.05 -10.14
N LYS A 85 -0.13 -10.13 -9.64
CA LYS A 85 -0.30 -11.49 -10.21
C LYS A 85 -1.75 -11.78 -10.57
N GLY A 86 -1.93 -12.34 -11.77
CA GLY A 86 -3.25 -12.63 -12.32
C GLY A 86 -3.98 -11.43 -12.91
N GLY A 87 -3.28 -10.34 -13.24
CA GLY A 87 -3.83 -9.16 -13.89
C GLY A 87 -4.67 -8.27 -12.96
N ARG A 88 -4.58 -8.45 -11.65
CA ARG A 88 -5.26 -7.59 -10.69
C ARG A 88 -4.63 -6.19 -10.68
N THR A 89 -5.43 -5.17 -10.56
CA THR A 89 -4.95 -3.77 -10.59
C THR A 89 -5.17 -3.09 -9.25
N GLY A 90 -4.13 -2.44 -8.75
CA GLY A 90 -4.18 -1.61 -7.55
C GLY A 90 -3.75 -0.18 -7.88
N ILE A 91 -4.53 0.82 -7.43
CA ILE A 91 -4.23 2.24 -7.70
C ILE A 91 -4.12 3.00 -6.39
N PHE A 92 -3.04 3.74 -6.23
CA PHE A 92 -2.94 4.80 -5.24
C PHE A 92 -3.16 6.15 -5.93
N ARG A 93 -3.98 7.02 -5.31
CA ARG A 93 -4.17 8.42 -5.75
C ARG A 93 -3.95 9.39 -4.60
N GLU A 94 -3.22 10.45 -4.89
CA GLU A 94 -3.16 11.59 -3.99
C GLU A 94 -4.53 12.28 -3.89
N GLY A 95 -4.94 12.64 -2.67
CA GLY A 95 -6.19 13.36 -2.42
C GLY A 95 -6.22 13.99 -1.04
N LYS A 96 -7.31 14.67 -0.71
CA LYS A 96 -7.43 15.44 0.55
C LYS A 96 -7.79 14.60 1.78
N GLY A 97 -8.10 13.34 1.63
CA GLY A 97 -8.57 12.49 2.74
C GLY A 97 -8.19 11.05 2.56
N TYR A 98 -8.67 10.22 3.46
CA TYR A 98 -8.44 8.78 3.47
C TYR A 98 -9.70 8.06 2.98
N SER A 99 -9.60 7.40 1.84
CA SER A 99 -10.72 6.66 1.24
C SER A 99 -10.23 5.64 0.23
N GLY A 100 -11.15 4.81 -0.24
CA GLY A 100 -10.86 3.88 -1.32
C GLY A 100 -12.05 2.99 -1.63
N THR A 101 -11.91 2.21 -2.67
CA THR A 101 -12.85 1.18 -3.11
C THR A 101 -12.10 -0.08 -3.50
N ALA A 102 -12.74 -1.23 -3.31
CA ALA A 102 -12.23 -2.50 -3.79
C ALA A 102 -13.35 -3.24 -4.52
N LYS A 103 -13.00 -3.97 -5.58
CA LYS A 103 -13.91 -4.82 -6.37
C LYS A 103 -13.46 -6.26 -6.30
N GLY A 104 -14.39 -7.14 -6.03
CA GLY A 104 -14.16 -8.57 -5.95
C GLY A 104 -15.32 -9.35 -6.57
N GLU A 105 -15.21 -10.68 -6.54
CA GLU A 105 -16.20 -11.60 -7.11
C GLU A 105 -17.63 -11.42 -6.56
N LYS A 106 -17.75 -10.95 -5.31
CA LYS A 106 -19.04 -10.80 -4.60
C LYS A 106 -19.53 -9.35 -4.56
N GLY A 107 -18.88 -8.42 -5.27
CA GLY A 107 -19.28 -7.02 -5.32
C GLY A 107 -18.18 -6.03 -4.97
N GLU A 108 -18.58 -4.86 -4.53
CA GLU A 108 -17.67 -3.74 -4.21
C GLU A 108 -17.78 -3.37 -2.73
N ALA A 109 -16.69 -2.84 -2.17
CA ALA A 109 -16.64 -2.33 -0.80
C ALA A 109 -15.83 -1.05 -0.70
N LYS A 110 -16.19 -0.19 0.24
CA LYS A 110 -15.36 0.95 0.65
C LYS A 110 -14.23 0.47 1.56
N ILE A 111 -13.05 1.07 1.39
CA ILE A 111 -11.83 0.77 2.15
C ILE A 111 -11.06 2.06 2.47
N GLY A 112 -9.95 1.94 3.20
CA GLY A 112 -8.96 3.01 3.35
C GLY A 112 -9.40 4.18 4.24
N ASN A 113 -10.55 4.10 4.91
CA ASN A 113 -10.97 5.12 5.87
C ASN A 113 -10.13 5.08 7.15
N PHE A 114 -10.13 6.18 7.87
CA PHE A 114 -9.46 6.31 9.16
C PHE A 114 -10.46 6.07 10.31
N ASP A 115 -10.30 4.98 11.03
CA ASP A 115 -11.15 4.61 12.19
C ASP A 115 -10.52 5.01 13.54
N GLY A 116 -9.58 5.97 13.51
CA GLY A 116 -8.79 6.33 14.70
C GLY A 116 -7.59 5.41 14.93
N TYR A 117 -6.89 5.62 16.03
CA TYR A 117 -5.67 4.87 16.37
C TYR A 117 -5.94 3.63 17.22
N GLN A 118 -7.13 3.51 17.83
CA GLN A 118 -7.45 2.40 18.72
C GLN A 118 -7.23 1.02 18.10
N PRO A 119 -7.64 0.73 16.86
CA PRO A 119 -7.38 -0.58 16.25
C PRO A 119 -5.89 -0.89 16.08
N LEU A 120 -5.08 0.09 15.71
CA LEU A 120 -3.62 -0.06 15.64
C LEU A 120 -3.02 -0.33 17.02
N VAL A 121 -3.41 0.45 18.03
CA VAL A 121 -2.90 0.29 19.40
C VAL A 121 -3.25 -1.09 19.97
N ALA A 122 -4.44 -1.61 19.67
CA ALA A 122 -4.82 -2.96 20.07
C ALA A 122 -3.88 -4.02 19.46
N GLU A 123 -3.50 -3.91 18.20
CA GLU A 123 -2.53 -4.81 17.55
C GLU A 123 -1.11 -4.62 18.10
N VAL A 124 -0.70 -3.41 18.44
CA VAL A 124 0.59 -3.15 19.13
C VAL A 124 0.63 -3.87 20.49
N VAL A 125 -0.43 -3.77 21.29
CA VAL A 125 -0.53 -4.46 22.59
C VAL A 125 -0.48 -5.99 22.40
N LYS A 126 -1.22 -6.50 21.41
CA LYS A 126 -1.20 -7.94 21.06
C LYS A 126 0.21 -8.40 20.62
N PHE A 127 0.88 -7.59 19.80
CA PHE A 127 2.25 -7.86 19.38
C PHE A 127 3.21 -7.96 20.58
N PHE A 128 3.16 -7.00 21.50
CA PHE A 128 4.00 -7.06 22.71
C PHE A 128 3.75 -8.31 23.56
N LYS A 129 2.49 -8.78 23.63
CA LYS A 129 2.13 -10.00 24.38
C LYS A 129 2.56 -11.28 23.65
N THR A 130 2.39 -11.32 22.33
CA THR A 130 2.56 -12.56 21.55
C THR A 130 3.89 -12.68 20.82
N LYS A 131 4.60 -11.54 20.65
CA LYS A 131 5.80 -11.42 19.79
C LYS A 131 5.56 -11.77 18.32
N LYS A 132 4.28 -11.83 17.89
CA LYS A 132 3.89 -12.12 16.51
C LYS A 132 3.51 -10.81 15.81
N PRO A 133 4.29 -10.36 14.81
CA PRO A 133 3.98 -9.15 14.04
C PRO A 133 2.65 -9.32 13.28
N PRO A 134 1.78 -8.28 13.25
CA PRO A 134 0.54 -8.32 12.48
C PRO A 134 0.76 -8.10 10.97
N VAL A 135 1.95 -7.66 10.60
CA VAL A 135 2.39 -7.46 9.21
C VAL A 135 3.70 -8.21 9.03
N THR A 136 3.82 -8.96 7.96
CA THR A 136 5.06 -9.71 7.68
C THR A 136 6.15 -8.80 7.13
N PRO A 137 7.44 -9.12 7.36
CA PRO A 137 8.55 -8.39 6.74
C PRO A 137 8.45 -8.35 5.21
N GLU A 138 8.01 -9.45 4.59
CA GLU A 138 7.88 -9.57 3.13
C GLU A 138 6.84 -8.59 2.59
N GLU A 139 5.67 -8.48 3.23
CA GLU A 139 4.64 -7.50 2.84
C GLU A 139 5.15 -6.06 3.01
N THR A 140 5.88 -5.78 4.09
CA THR A 140 6.48 -4.46 4.31
C THR A 140 7.53 -4.12 3.25
N ILE A 141 8.43 -5.05 2.94
CA ILE A 141 9.47 -4.86 1.93
C ILE A 141 8.85 -4.65 0.55
N GLU A 142 7.83 -5.41 0.18
CA GLU A 142 7.17 -5.25 -1.12
C GLU A 142 6.41 -3.92 -1.21
N LEU A 143 5.79 -3.45 -0.13
CA LEU A 143 5.21 -2.11 -0.07
C LEU A 143 6.27 -1.02 -0.33
N PHE A 144 7.45 -1.12 0.28
CA PHE A 144 8.53 -0.17 0.02
C PHE A 144 9.06 -0.29 -1.42
N ALA A 145 9.17 -1.51 -1.95
CA ALA A 145 9.55 -1.72 -3.34
C ALA A 145 8.53 -1.11 -4.32
N PHE A 146 7.24 -1.15 -4.01
CA PHE A 146 6.19 -0.47 -4.78
C PHE A 146 6.39 1.05 -4.81
N MET A 147 6.67 1.66 -3.66
CA MET A 147 6.90 3.11 -3.59
C MET A 147 8.20 3.52 -4.30
N GLU A 148 9.29 2.74 -4.15
CA GLU A 148 10.54 2.97 -4.89
C GLU A 148 10.37 2.77 -6.40
N ALA A 149 9.59 1.77 -6.83
CA ALA A 149 9.26 1.56 -8.23
C ALA A 149 8.44 2.74 -8.80
N ALA A 150 7.56 3.33 -8.01
CA ALA A 150 6.84 4.54 -8.39
C ALA A 150 7.78 5.75 -8.58
N ASP A 151 8.79 5.91 -7.72
CA ASP A 151 9.77 6.97 -7.86
C ASP A 151 10.72 6.71 -9.05
N GLU A 152 11.10 5.47 -9.30
CA GLU A 152 11.88 5.11 -10.50
C GLU A 152 11.04 5.32 -11.77
N SER A 153 9.78 4.96 -11.79
CA SER A 153 8.86 5.25 -12.90
C SER A 153 8.77 6.75 -13.19
N LYS A 154 8.67 7.59 -12.15
CA LYS A 154 8.75 9.05 -12.29
C LYS A 154 10.04 9.49 -12.96
N ARG A 155 11.20 8.97 -12.53
CA ARG A 155 12.52 9.29 -13.12
C ARG A 155 12.60 8.89 -14.58
N ARG A 156 11.85 7.89 -15.00
CA ARG A 156 11.78 7.39 -16.40
C ARG A 156 10.62 8.01 -17.19
N GLY A 157 10.03 9.11 -16.72
CA GLY A 157 8.96 9.79 -17.45
C GLY A 157 7.61 9.05 -17.43
N GLY A 158 7.41 8.14 -16.49
CA GLY A 158 6.18 7.36 -16.33
C GLY A 158 6.24 5.96 -16.95
N ASP A 159 7.42 5.48 -17.34
CA ASP A 159 7.58 4.10 -17.81
C ASP A 159 7.32 3.09 -16.71
N GLU A 160 6.88 1.91 -17.10
CA GLU A 160 6.64 0.80 -16.18
C GLU A 160 7.95 0.28 -15.58
N VAL A 161 7.95 0.02 -14.28
CA VAL A 161 9.09 -0.51 -13.52
C VAL A 161 8.65 -1.76 -12.78
N THR A 162 9.43 -2.84 -12.85
CA THR A 162 9.11 -4.07 -12.14
C THR A 162 9.58 -4.04 -10.68
N ILE A 163 8.83 -4.70 -9.80
CA ILE A 163 9.24 -4.89 -8.40
C ILE A 163 10.55 -5.69 -8.33
N ALA A 164 10.73 -6.68 -9.20
CA ALA A 164 11.95 -7.49 -9.26
C ALA A 164 13.20 -6.62 -9.52
N GLU A 165 13.13 -5.69 -10.49
CA GLU A 165 14.22 -4.77 -10.80
C GLU A 165 14.63 -3.91 -9.60
N VAL A 166 13.65 -3.36 -8.89
CA VAL A 166 13.93 -2.50 -7.72
C VAL A 166 14.56 -3.31 -6.60
N MET A 167 14.05 -4.51 -6.37
CA MET A 167 14.55 -5.41 -5.35
C MET A 167 15.98 -5.90 -5.65
N GLU A 168 16.29 -6.19 -6.92
CA GLU A 168 17.65 -6.56 -7.34
C GLU A 168 18.63 -5.39 -7.12
N LYS A 169 18.26 -4.19 -7.56
CA LYS A 169 19.06 -2.98 -7.37
C LYS A 169 19.32 -2.67 -5.88
N ALA A 170 18.35 -2.95 -5.00
CA ALA A 170 18.50 -2.75 -3.57
C ALA A 170 19.47 -3.76 -2.92
N ARG A 171 19.52 -4.99 -3.43
CA ARG A 171 20.42 -6.06 -2.93
C ARG A 171 21.89 -5.89 -3.40
N ALA A 172 22.08 -5.18 -4.51
CA ALA A 172 23.40 -4.93 -5.10
C ALA A 172 24.19 -3.81 -4.39
N LYS A 173 23.57 -3.09 -3.47
CA LYS A 173 24.20 -2.04 -2.63
C LYS A 173 24.65 -2.61 -1.29
#